data_f07b3fecb5aefc5acfceadb473974bcc
#
_entry.id   f07b3fecb5aefc5acfceadb473974bcc
#
_cell.length_a   1.000
_cell.length_b   1.000
_cell.length_c   1.000
_cell.angle_alpha   90.00
_cell.angle_beta   90.00
_cell.angle_gamma   90.00
#
_symmetry.space_group_name_H-M   'P 1'
#
loop_
_entity.id
_entity.type
_entity.pdbx_description
1 polymer ?
#
loop_
_entity_poly.entity_id
_entity_poly.type
_entity_poly.pdbx_seq_one_letter_code
_entity_poly.pdbx_strand_id
1 'polypeptide(L)'
;MRLGILFVVSAPSGTGKTTVVEELVGTVPDVVMSRSYTSRVPREGEVDGVDYHFVDPETFEEMLAAGKFMESATVFGHRYGTSVGDTENYLRQGKDVVLVIDVQGVDQIRQQGSEIKSIFVMPPSFDELEKRLRGRSGSGASEADLRWRLETARREIEVRGSYDYIVVNDDVKQCVECLRCIVLAERLRGRAMKSIGSAIADSFIQNQMKST
;
A
#
# COMPACT_ATOMS: atom_id res chain seq x y z
N MET A 1 18.04 -14.12 7.42
CA MET A 1 16.58 -13.94 7.22
C MET A 1 16.40 -12.73 6.32
N ARG A 2 15.52 -12.77 5.30
CA ARG A 2 15.23 -11.61 4.42
C ARG A 2 14.45 -10.56 5.22
N LEU A 3 14.79 -9.29 5.07
CA LEU A 3 13.89 -8.21 5.48
C LEU A 3 12.72 -8.13 4.50
N GLY A 4 11.53 -7.82 5.01
CA GLY A 4 10.37 -7.53 4.17
C GLY A 4 10.56 -6.30 3.30
N ILE A 5 9.76 -6.17 2.27
CA ILE A 5 9.77 -5.04 1.35
C ILE A 5 8.52 -4.20 1.63
N LEU A 6 8.68 -2.88 1.66
CA LEU A 6 7.57 -1.94 1.82
C LEU A 6 7.04 -1.55 0.45
N PHE A 7 5.81 -1.97 0.15
CA PHE A 7 5.07 -1.57 -1.03
C PHE A 7 4.05 -0.50 -0.67
N VAL A 8 3.86 0.43 -1.56
CA VAL A 8 2.81 1.44 -1.44
C VAL A 8 1.95 1.38 -2.69
N VAL A 9 0.66 1.18 -2.51
CA VAL A 9 -0.33 1.14 -3.59
C VAL A 9 -1.22 2.37 -3.50
N SER A 10 -1.18 3.21 -4.53
CA SER A 10 -2.07 4.35 -4.69
C SER A 10 -2.92 4.23 -5.94
N ALA A 11 -4.06 4.86 -5.91
CA ALA A 11 -5.00 4.90 -7.03
C ALA A 11 -6.02 6.03 -6.82
N PRO A 12 -6.63 6.53 -7.86
CA PRO A 12 -7.80 7.38 -7.74
C PRO A 12 -8.94 6.69 -6.99
N SER A 13 -9.74 7.49 -6.27
CA SER A 13 -10.94 6.98 -5.62
C SER A 13 -11.84 6.27 -6.64
N GLY A 14 -12.37 5.09 -6.29
CA GLY A 14 -13.23 4.32 -7.20
C GLY A 14 -12.51 3.31 -8.11
N THR A 15 -11.17 3.32 -8.16
CA THR A 15 -10.38 2.39 -8.99
C THR A 15 -10.42 0.94 -8.48
N GLY A 16 -10.79 0.68 -7.21
CA GLY A 16 -10.82 -0.68 -6.64
C GLY A 16 -9.54 -1.08 -5.90
N LYS A 17 -8.73 -0.11 -5.48
CA LYS A 17 -7.44 -0.27 -4.78
C LYS A 17 -7.47 -1.30 -3.64
N THR A 18 -8.40 -1.13 -2.69
CA THR A 18 -8.52 -2.01 -1.52
C THR A 18 -8.80 -3.46 -1.93
N THR A 19 -9.75 -3.67 -2.83
CA THR A 19 -10.13 -5.00 -3.31
C THR A 19 -8.96 -5.76 -3.93
N VAL A 20 -8.19 -5.11 -4.81
CA VAL A 20 -7.05 -5.79 -5.46
C VAL A 20 -5.91 -6.08 -4.48
N VAL A 21 -5.71 -5.24 -3.46
CA VAL A 21 -4.69 -5.48 -2.43
C VAL A 21 -5.13 -6.59 -1.47
N GLU A 22 -6.40 -6.66 -1.09
CA GLU A 22 -6.94 -7.75 -0.26
C GLU A 22 -6.81 -9.11 -0.96
N GLU A 23 -7.15 -9.19 -2.25
CA GLU A 23 -6.94 -10.40 -3.03
C GLU A 23 -5.45 -10.76 -3.17
N LEU A 24 -4.57 -9.77 -3.38
CA LEU A 24 -3.13 -9.99 -3.41
C LEU A 24 -2.63 -10.63 -2.12
N VAL A 25 -3.00 -10.08 -0.97
CA VAL A 25 -2.62 -10.59 0.36
C VAL A 25 -3.14 -12.01 0.57
N GLY A 26 -4.34 -12.33 0.07
CA GLY A 26 -4.90 -13.68 0.14
C GLY A 26 -4.18 -14.71 -0.74
N THR A 27 -3.42 -14.27 -1.75
CA THR A 27 -2.82 -15.16 -2.76
C THR A 27 -1.30 -15.26 -2.68
N VAL A 28 -0.62 -14.29 -2.08
CA VAL A 28 0.86 -14.27 -1.99
C VAL A 28 1.30 -14.48 -0.54
N PRO A 29 2.02 -15.58 -0.24
CA PRO A 29 2.54 -15.82 1.12
C PRO A 29 3.47 -14.69 1.58
N ASP A 30 3.45 -14.41 2.89
CA ASP A 30 4.28 -13.40 3.54
C ASP A 30 4.06 -11.98 3.02
N VAL A 31 2.88 -11.68 2.50
CA VAL A 31 2.41 -10.32 2.22
C VAL A 31 1.31 -9.96 3.21
N VAL A 32 1.40 -8.78 3.80
CA VAL A 32 0.38 -8.26 4.73
C VAL A 32 -0.04 -6.86 4.29
N MET A 33 -1.33 -6.55 4.44
CA MET A 33 -1.80 -5.18 4.29
C MET A 33 -1.72 -4.47 5.65
N SER A 34 -1.04 -3.33 5.71
CA SER A 34 -1.04 -2.49 6.91
C SER A 34 -2.43 -1.94 7.16
N ARG A 35 -2.86 -1.95 8.41
CA ARG A 35 -4.10 -1.32 8.85
C ARG A 35 -3.78 0.07 9.38
N SER A 36 -4.47 1.08 8.82
CA SER A 36 -4.30 2.45 9.28
C SER A 36 -5.00 2.65 10.63
N TYR A 37 -4.44 3.52 11.44
CA TYR A 37 -5.12 4.11 12.58
C TYR A 37 -6.09 5.18 12.11
N THR A 38 -7.22 5.32 12.78
CA THR A 38 -8.20 6.37 12.46
C THR A 38 -8.88 6.89 13.72
N SER A 39 -9.14 8.22 13.73
CA SER A 39 -9.94 8.86 14.76
C SER A 39 -11.45 8.81 14.47
N ARG A 40 -11.85 8.14 13.41
CA ARG A 40 -13.25 7.92 13.05
C ARG A 40 -13.85 6.81 13.89
N VAL A 41 -15.10 7.00 14.33
CA VAL A 41 -15.87 5.91 14.97
C VAL A 41 -16.07 4.75 13.96
N PRO A 42 -16.01 3.49 14.40
CA PRO A 42 -16.34 2.35 13.54
C PRO A 42 -17.74 2.49 12.95
N ARG A 43 -17.90 2.08 11.69
CA ARG A 43 -19.22 1.91 11.08
C ARG A 43 -19.79 0.54 11.45
N GLU A 44 -21.08 0.36 11.19
CA GLU A 44 -21.72 -0.95 11.36
C GLU A 44 -20.98 -2.02 10.52
N GLY A 45 -20.56 -3.10 11.19
CA GLY A 45 -19.82 -4.20 10.58
C GLY A 45 -18.31 -4.04 10.54
N GLU A 46 -17.73 -2.86 10.84
CA GLU A 46 -16.29 -2.69 10.94
C GLU A 46 -15.75 -3.21 12.28
N VAL A 47 -14.58 -3.85 12.24
CA VAL A 47 -13.95 -4.49 13.39
C VAL A 47 -12.56 -3.88 13.62
N ASP A 48 -12.30 -3.51 14.88
CA ASP A 48 -11.00 -2.99 15.29
C ASP A 48 -9.87 -4.00 15.05
N GLY A 49 -8.73 -3.53 14.53
CA GLY A 49 -7.59 -4.36 14.15
C GLY A 49 -7.78 -5.16 12.86
N VAL A 50 -8.98 -5.22 12.30
CA VAL A 50 -9.28 -5.89 11.03
C VAL A 50 -9.45 -4.89 9.88
N ASP A 51 -10.30 -3.88 10.07
CA ASP A 51 -10.54 -2.84 9.06
C ASP A 51 -9.59 -1.65 9.30
N TYR A 52 -9.55 -1.16 10.52
CA TYR A 52 -8.71 -0.08 11.02
C TYR A 52 -8.32 -0.36 12.48
N HIS A 53 -7.32 0.38 12.98
CA HIS A 53 -7.13 0.58 14.41
C HIS A 53 -7.91 1.85 14.82
N PHE A 54 -9.04 1.68 15.47
CA PHE A 54 -9.88 2.80 15.88
C PHE A 54 -9.39 3.35 17.21
N VAL A 55 -9.01 4.62 17.22
CA VAL A 55 -8.57 5.34 18.41
C VAL A 55 -9.39 6.63 18.57
N ASP A 56 -9.46 7.16 19.78
CA ASP A 56 -10.06 8.48 19.97
C ASP A 56 -9.18 9.59 19.38
N PRO A 57 -9.74 10.79 19.12
CA PRO A 57 -8.99 11.89 18.53
C PRO A 57 -7.77 12.33 19.36
N GLU A 58 -7.84 12.28 20.69
CA GLU A 58 -6.76 12.68 21.59
C GLU A 58 -5.58 11.73 21.48
N THR A 59 -5.85 10.42 21.56
CA THR A 59 -4.85 9.36 21.32
C THR A 59 -4.20 9.49 19.94
N PHE A 60 -4.98 9.81 18.90
CA PHE A 60 -4.41 9.99 17.56
C PHE A 60 -3.44 11.17 17.52
N GLU A 61 -3.81 12.33 18.11
CA GLU A 61 -2.94 13.50 18.15
C GLU A 61 -1.67 13.26 19.00
N GLU A 62 -1.77 12.52 20.10
CA GLU A 62 -0.60 12.09 20.87
C GLU A 62 0.36 11.23 20.04
N MET A 63 -0.18 10.26 19.28
CA MET A 63 0.61 9.41 18.38
C MET A 63 1.28 10.24 17.28
N LEU A 64 0.56 11.22 16.72
CA LEU A 64 1.07 12.11 15.69
C LEU A 64 2.22 12.99 16.24
N ALA A 65 2.00 13.62 17.40
CA ALA A 65 3.02 14.44 18.05
C ALA A 65 4.27 13.64 18.46
N ALA A 66 4.10 12.35 18.79
CA ALA A 66 5.20 11.44 19.09
C ALA A 66 5.91 10.86 17.85
N GLY A 67 5.54 11.29 16.62
CA GLY A 67 6.15 10.82 15.37
C GLY A 67 5.91 9.34 15.09
N LYS A 68 4.78 8.78 15.55
CA LYS A 68 4.48 7.34 15.38
C LYS A 68 3.91 6.97 14.02
N PHE A 69 3.66 7.96 13.15
CA PHE A 69 3.11 7.71 11.82
C PHE A 69 4.15 7.95 10.71
N MET A 70 4.17 7.04 9.74
CA MET A 70 4.92 7.19 8.48
C MET A 70 4.27 8.25 7.57
N GLU A 71 2.96 8.32 7.61
CA GLU A 71 2.13 9.32 6.93
C GLU A 71 0.85 9.51 7.73
N SER A 72 0.24 10.66 7.55
CA SER A 72 -1.09 10.93 8.08
C SER A 72 -1.86 11.86 7.17
N ALA A 73 -3.17 11.67 7.11
CA ALA A 73 -4.08 12.48 6.30
C ALA A 73 -5.37 12.79 7.06
N THR A 74 -6.03 13.89 6.69
CA THR A 74 -7.38 14.19 7.12
C THR A 74 -8.34 13.96 5.96
N VAL A 75 -9.27 13.03 6.13
CA VAL A 75 -10.27 12.68 5.12
C VAL A 75 -11.66 12.84 5.72
N PHE A 76 -12.47 13.72 5.15
CA PHE A 76 -13.82 14.04 5.64
C PHE A 76 -13.88 14.40 7.15
N GLY A 77 -12.87 15.15 7.63
CA GLY A 77 -12.79 15.61 9.02
C GLY A 77 -12.26 14.58 10.02
N HIS A 78 -11.92 13.38 9.57
CA HIS A 78 -11.31 12.32 10.39
C HIS A 78 -9.84 12.12 10.04
N ARG A 79 -9.05 11.80 11.06
CA ARG A 79 -7.63 11.48 10.89
C ARG A 79 -7.42 10.03 10.49
N TYR A 80 -6.42 9.81 9.65
CA TYR A 80 -5.91 8.49 9.26
C TYR A 80 -4.40 8.53 9.30
N GLY A 81 -3.76 7.42 9.66
CA GLY A 81 -2.30 7.35 9.67
C GLY A 81 -1.77 5.92 9.69
N THR A 82 -0.63 5.71 9.08
CA THR A 82 0.07 4.42 9.03
C THR A 82 1.16 4.35 10.10
N SER A 83 1.08 3.38 11.00
CA SER A 83 2.03 3.22 12.11
C SER A 83 3.42 2.81 11.61
N VAL A 84 4.46 3.54 12.06
CA VAL A 84 5.87 3.19 11.86
C VAL A 84 6.16 1.84 12.54
N GLY A 85 5.78 1.72 13.81
CA GLY A 85 6.12 0.55 14.64
C GLY A 85 5.55 -0.75 14.10
N ASP A 86 4.27 -0.75 13.68
CA ASP A 86 3.61 -1.94 13.14
C ASP A 86 4.22 -2.33 11.80
N THR A 87 4.46 -1.36 10.93
CA THR A 87 5.08 -1.57 9.62
C THR A 87 6.48 -2.17 9.77
N GLU A 88 7.34 -1.57 10.58
CA GLU A 88 8.68 -2.07 10.83
C GLU A 88 8.70 -3.46 11.47
N ASN A 89 7.75 -3.74 12.37
CA ASN A 89 7.65 -5.05 13.00
C ASN A 89 7.40 -6.15 11.97
N TYR A 90 6.48 -5.95 11.03
CA TYR A 90 6.24 -6.88 9.93
C TYR A 90 7.47 -7.02 9.02
N LEU A 91 8.10 -5.91 8.64
CA LEU A 91 9.29 -5.93 7.79
C LEU A 91 10.44 -6.72 8.44
N ARG A 92 10.67 -6.55 9.74
CA ARG A 92 11.68 -7.32 10.51
C ARG A 92 11.37 -8.82 10.57
N GLN A 93 10.10 -9.20 10.56
CA GLN A 93 9.66 -10.61 10.47
C GLN A 93 9.85 -11.20 9.06
N GLY A 94 10.34 -10.42 8.09
CA GLY A 94 10.49 -10.84 6.69
C GLY A 94 9.21 -10.80 5.87
N LYS A 95 8.12 -10.24 6.42
CA LYS A 95 6.86 -10.04 5.70
C LYS A 95 6.92 -8.77 4.86
N ASP A 96 6.46 -8.84 3.64
CA ASP A 96 6.28 -7.66 2.81
C ASP A 96 5.00 -6.94 3.26
N VAL A 97 5.08 -5.62 3.36
CA VAL A 97 3.97 -4.78 3.82
C VAL A 97 3.44 -3.98 2.65
N VAL A 98 2.13 -3.99 2.45
CA VAL A 98 1.44 -3.16 1.46
C VAL A 98 0.65 -2.07 2.19
N LEU A 99 1.01 -0.83 1.94
CA LEU A 99 0.26 0.35 2.36
C LEU A 99 -0.73 0.73 1.26
N VAL A 100 -1.97 0.97 1.64
CA VAL A 100 -3.03 1.43 0.73
C VAL A 100 -3.35 2.89 1.09
N ILE A 101 -2.61 3.81 0.49
CA ILE A 101 -2.67 5.24 0.82
C ILE A 101 -2.89 6.11 -0.43
N ASP A 102 -3.19 7.38 -0.25
CA ASP A 102 -3.29 8.34 -1.34
C ASP A 102 -1.92 8.89 -1.78
N VAL A 103 -1.91 9.71 -2.80
CA VAL A 103 -0.68 10.28 -3.38
C VAL A 103 0.06 11.19 -2.39
N GLN A 104 -0.65 11.88 -1.49
CA GLN A 104 -0.05 12.75 -0.50
C GLN A 104 0.70 11.95 0.57
N GLY A 105 0.12 10.82 1.00
CA GLY A 105 0.78 9.89 1.93
C GLY A 105 2.08 9.32 1.35
N VAL A 106 2.11 9.00 0.05
CA VAL A 106 3.34 8.54 -0.63
C VAL A 106 4.44 9.60 -0.55
N ASP A 107 4.09 10.86 -0.80
CA ASP A 107 5.06 11.96 -0.76
C ASP A 107 5.62 12.18 0.66
N GLN A 108 4.76 12.05 1.70
CA GLN A 108 5.21 12.12 3.10
C GLN A 108 6.23 11.02 3.42
N ILE A 109 5.96 9.77 3.01
CA ILE A 109 6.87 8.64 3.25
C ILE A 109 8.20 8.83 2.51
N ARG A 110 8.18 9.33 1.27
CA ARG A 110 9.39 9.64 0.50
C ARG A 110 10.24 10.74 1.14
N GLN A 111 9.59 11.79 1.66
CA GLN A 111 10.27 12.88 2.35
C GLN A 111 10.98 12.43 3.62
N GLN A 112 10.49 11.39 4.28
CA GLN A 112 11.15 10.77 5.44
C GLN A 112 12.31 9.84 5.05
N GLY A 113 12.60 9.67 3.74
CA GLY A 113 13.70 8.85 3.25
C GLY A 113 13.45 7.34 3.31
N SER A 114 12.22 6.91 3.53
CA SER A 114 11.88 5.48 3.54
C SER A 114 12.01 4.87 2.15
N GLU A 115 12.67 3.70 2.08
CA GLU A 115 12.74 2.96 0.83
C GLU A 115 11.43 2.22 0.57
N ILE A 116 10.70 2.62 -0.45
CA ILE A 116 9.43 2.04 -0.84
C ILE A 116 9.46 1.51 -2.28
N LYS A 117 8.55 0.61 -2.60
CA LYS A 117 8.19 0.23 -3.97
C LYS A 117 6.78 0.73 -4.23
N SER A 118 6.68 1.76 -5.03
CA SER A 118 5.45 2.49 -5.28
C SER A 118 4.74 1.98 -6.53
N ILE A 119 3.45 1.66 -6.39
CA ILE A 119 2.61 1.12 -7.46
C ILE A 119 1.39 2.03 -7.61
N PHE A 120 1.16 2.54 -8.80
CA PHE A 120 -0.02 3.31 -9.13
C PHE A 120 -1.01 2.44 -9.88
N VAL A 121 -2.20 2.23 -9.31
CA VAL A 121 -3.28 1.47 -9.96
C VAL A 121 -4.20 2.44 -10.68
N MET A 122 -4.30 2.30 -12.01
CA MET A 122 -5.15 3.14 -12.86
C MET A 122 -6.48 2.46 -13.17
N PRO A 123 -7.56 3.24 -13.32
CA PRO A 123 -8.75 2.75 -14.03
C PRO A 123 -8.42 2.59 -15.53
N PRO A 124 -9.17 1.76 -16.29
CA PRO A 124 -8.91 1.57 -17.72
C PRO A 124 -9.25 2.82 -18.54
N SER A 125 -10.20 3.63 -18.07
CA SER A 125 -10.58 4.90 -18.69
C SER A 125 -11.26 5.83 -17.68
N PHE A 126 -11.41 7.09 -18.06
CA PHE A 126 -12.19 8.07 -17.30
C PHE A 126 -13.67 7.66 -17.19
N ASP A 127 -14.25 7.23 -18.29
CA ASP A 127 -15.67 6.84 -18.34
C ASP A 127 -15.97 5.64 -17.42
N GLU A 128 -15.07 4.66 -17.39
CA GLU A 128 -15.20 3.50 -16.49
C GLU A 128 -15.06 3.92 -15.03
N LEU A 129 -14.15 4.85 -14.71
CA LEU A 129 -14.02 5.40 -13.37
C LEU A 129 -15.31 6.12 -12.95
N GLU A 130 -15.85 6.97 -13.81
CA GLU A 130 -17.11 7.68 -13.54
C GLU A 130 -18.25 6.70 -13.30
N LYS A 131 -18.39 5.67 -14.14
CA LYS A 131 -19.38 4.62 -13.97
C LYS A 131 -19.24 3.87 -12.62
N ARG A 132 -18.02 3.52 -12.22
CA ARG A 132 -17.73 2.88 -10.93
C ARG A 132 -18.07 3.79 -9.75
N LEU A 133 -17.76 5.07 -9.85
CA LEU A 133 -18.10 6.05 -8.81
C LEU A 133 -19.61 6.24 -8.69
N ARG A 134 -20.35 6.33 -9.79
CA ARG A 134 -21.82 6.40 -9.80
C ARG A 134 -22.45 5.14 -9.20
N GLY A 135 -21.96 3.95 -9.56
CA GLY A 135 -22.47 2.67 -9.05
C GLY A 135 -22.25 2.47 -7.54
N ARG A 136 -21.16 3.00 -6.97
CA ARG A 136 -20.89 2.94 -5.52
C ARG A 136 -21.65 3.97 -4.70
N SER A 137 -22.08 5.03 -5.32
CA SER A 137 -22.67 6.18 -4.63
C SER A 137 -24.10 5.97 -4.15
N GLY A 138 -24.73 4.82 -4.38
CA GLY A 138 -26.11 4.58 -3.92
C GLY A 138 -27.04 5.79 -4.16
N SER A 139 -28.25 5.76 -3.66
CA SER A 139 -29.23 6.85 -3.82
C SER A 139 -28.95 8.14 -3.02
N GLY A 140 -27.74 8.30 -2.44
CA GLY A 140 -27.46 9.38 -1.50
C GLY A 140 -26.27 10.31 -1.83
N ALA A 141 -25.41 10.01 -2.82
CA ALA A 141 -24.33 10.92 -3.16
C ALA A 141 -24.79 12.00 -4.13
N SER A 142 -24.41 13.24 -3.86
CA SER A 142 -24.75 14.37 -4.72
C SER A 142 -23.92 14.41 -5.99
N GLU A 143 -24.44 15.00 -7.08
CA GLU A 143 -23.66 15.27 -8.29
C GLU A 143 -22.43 16.16 -8.00
N ALA A 144 -22.47 16.98 -6.97
CA ALA A 144 -21.33 17.77 -6.51
C ALA A 144 -20.22 16.91 -5.95
N ASP A 145 -20.54 15.88 -5.15
CA ASP A 145 -19.57 14.92 -4.61
C ASP A 145 -18.91 14.11 -5.73
N LEU A 146 -19.71 13.69 -6.71
CA LEU A 146 -19.19 12.96 -7.86
C LEU A 146 -18.19 13.82 -8.66
N ARG A 147 -18.55 15.07 -8.97
CA ARG A 147 -17.67 16.00 -9.67
C ARG A 147 -16.37 16.24 -8.89
N TRP A 148 -16.48 16.43 -7.59
CA TRP A 148 -15.30 16.60 -6.73
C TRP A 148 -14.38 15.37 -6.77
N ARG A 149 -14.94 14.15 -6.70
CA ARG A 149 -14.16 12.91 -6.80
C ARG A 149 -13.48 12.74 -8.16
N LEU A 150 -14.17 13.07 -9.25
CA LEU A 150 -13.61 12.99 -10.60
C LEU A 150 -12.50 14.02 -10.80
N GLU A 151 -12.67 15.24 -10.28
CA GLU A 151 -11.63 16.26 -10.34
C GLU A 151 -10.41 15.87 -9.49
N THR A 152 -10.62 15.31 -8.32
CA THR A 152 -9.54 14.76 -7.48
C THR A 152 -8.81 13.63 -8.21
N ALA A 153 -9.54 12.71 -8.84
CA ALA A 153 -8.96 11.62 -9.62
C ALA A 153 -8.09 12.10 -10.78
N ARG A 154 -8.47 13.19 -11.46
CA ARG A 154 -7.64 13.79 -12.51
C ARG A 154 -6.29 14.26 -11.98
N ARG A 155 -6.29 14.95 -10.83
CA ARG A 155 -5.05 15.43 -10.19
C ARG A 155 -4.19 14.27 -9.71
N GLU A 156 -4.80 13.25 -9.11
CA GLU A 156 -4.08 12.05 -8.66
C GLU A 156 -3.42 11.28 -9.82
N ILE A 157 -4.06 11.25 -11.00
CA ILE A 157 -3.48 10.60 -12.19
C ILE A 157 -2.27 11.36 -12.75
N GLU A 158 -2.18 12.67 -12.57
CA GLU A 158 -1.07 13.48 -13.08
C GLU A 158 0.28 13.06 -12.47
N VAL A 159 0.29 12.64 -11.19
CA VAL A 159 1.53 12.24 -10.50
C VAL A 159 1.94 10.78 -10.74
N ARG A 160 1.21 10.02 -11.56
CA ARG A 160 1.50 8.60 -11.85
C ARG A 160 2.93 8.34 -12.33
N GLY A 161 3.53 9.30 -13.04
CA GLY A 161 4.90 9.19 -13.55
C GLY A 161 5.99 9.17 -12.48
N SER A 162 5.66 9.47 -11.22
CA SER A 162 6.58 9.39 -10.08
C SER A 162 6.61 8.02 -9.41
N TYR A 163 5.78 7.07 -9.85
CA TYR A 163 5.69 5.73 -9.30
C TYR A 163 6.62 4.75 -10.00
N ASP A 164 7.11 3.74 -9.28
CA ASP A 164 7.98 2.71 -9.83
C ASP A 164 7.23 1.79 -10.82
N TYR A 165 5.92 1.58 -10.59
CA TYR A 165 5.07 0.71 -11.38
C TYR A 165 3.72 1.35 -11.64
N ILE A 166 3.16 1.08 -12.82
CA ILE A 166 1.78 1.44 -13.18
C ILE A 166 1.06 0.14 -13.58
N VAL A 167 -0.10 -0.10 -12.96
CA VAL A 167 -0.95 -1.26 -13.24
C VAL A 167 -2.36 -0.77 -13.57
N VAL A 168 -2.98 -1.34 -14.61
CA VAL A 168 -4.36 -1.00 -14.98
C VAL A 168 -5.33 -2.00 -14.36
N ASN A 169 -6.34 -1.53 -13.64
CA ASN A 169 -7.43 -2.34 -13.09
C ASN A 169 -8.64 -2.32 -14.02
N ASP A 170 -8.54 -3.03 -15.13
CA ASP A 170 -9.67 -3.33 -16.03
C ASP A 170 -10.39 -4.59 -15.53
N ASP A 171 -9.64 -5.66 -15.35
CA ASP A 171 -10.06 -6.92 -14.70
C ASP A 171 -9.31 -7.10 -13.38
N VAL A 172 -10.05 -7.40 -12.30
CA VAL A 172 -9.48 -7.54 -10.95
C VAL A 172 -8.45 -8.66 -10.88
N LYS A 173 -8.72 -9.83 -11.47
CA LYS A 173 -7.82 -11.00 -11.41
C LYS A 173 -6.52 -10.71 -12.15
N GLN A 174 -6.61 -10.08 -13.32
CA GLN A 174 -5.44 -9.70 -14.08
C GLN A 174 -4.62 -8.62 -13.36
N CYS A 175 -5.28 -7.65 -12.74
CA CYS A 175 -4.62 -6.62 -11.93
C CYS A 175 -3.88 -7.25 -10.75
N VAL A 176 -4.51 -8.16 -10.00
CA VAL A 176 -3.89 -8.91 -8.90
C VAL A 176 -2.67 -9.70 -9.38
N GLU A 177 -2.75 -10.36 -10.54
CA GLU A 177 -1.61 -11.10 -11.11
C GLU A 177 -0.45 -10.15 -11.45
N CYS A 178 -0.71 -8.96 -11.99
CA CYS A 178 0.33 -7.95 -12.21
C CYS A 178 0.99 -7.52 -10.89
N LEU A 179 0.19 -7.25 -9.84
CA LEU A 179 0.72 -6.91 -8.51
C LEU A 179 1.55 -8.07 -7.93
N ARG A 180 1.09 -9.32 -8.07
CA ARG A 180 1.83 -10.51 -7.67
C ARG A 180 3.18 -10.62 -8.37
N CYS A 181 3.23 -10.40 -9.68
CA CYS A 181 4.46 -10.40 -10.46
C CYS A 181 5.45 -9.34 -9.95
N ILE A 182 4.98 -8.12 -9.63
CA ILE A 182 5.82 -7.06 -9.07
C ILE A 182 6.41 -7.48 -7.73
N VAL A 183 5.59 -8.00 -6.81
CA VAL A 183 6.06 -8.45 -5.49
C VAL A 183 7.13 -9.54 -5.63
N LEU A 184 6.89 -10.54 -6.46
CA LEU A 184 7.83 -11.63 -6.68
C LEU A 184 9.12 -11.16 -7.34
N ALA A 185 9.04 -10.25 -8.32
CA ALA A 185 10.23 -9.70 -8.97
C ALA A 185 11.08 -8.87 -8.00
N GLU A 186 10.46 -8.05 -7.15
CA GLU A 186 11.18 -7.25 -6.14
C GLU A 186 11.88 -8.16 -5.09
N ARG A 187 11.27 -9.29 -4.71
CA ARG A 187 11.90 -10.30 -3.85
C ARG A 187 13.16 -10.90 -4.44
N LEU A 188 13.24 -10.99 -5.77
CA LEU A 188 14.35 -11.60 -6.50
C LEU A 188 15.42 -10.62 -6.97
N ARG A 189 15.26 -9.32 -6.71
CA ARG A 189 16.31 -8.34 -7.04
C ARG A 189 17.62 -8.71 -6.37
N GLY A 190 18.74 -8.55 -7.10
CA GLY A 190 20.08 -8.89 -6.60
C GLY A 190 20.38 -8.30 -5.23
N ARG A 191 19.87 -7.09 -4.93
CA ARG A 191 20.00 -6.45 -3.62
C ARG A 191 19.22 -7.19 -2.52
N ALA A 192 18.00 -7.64 -2.80
CA ALA A 192 17.18 -8.40 -1.86
C ALA A 192 17.78 -9.80 -1.60
N MET A 193 18.41 -10.40 -2.62
CA MET A 193 19.02 -11.73 -2.57
C MET A 193 20.50 -11.74 -2.13
N LYS A 194 21.08 -10.57 -1.82
CA LYS A 194 22.53 -10.44 -1.56
C LYS A 194 23.03 -11.38 -0.48
N SER A 195 22.35 -11.47 0.65
CA SER A 195 22.77 -12.36 1.76
C SER A 195 22.73 -13.84 1.39
N ILE A 196 21.68 -14.24 0.66
CA ILE A 196 21.53 -15.64 0.19
C ILE A 196 22.60 -15.96 -0.85
N GLY A 197 22.81 -15.07 -1.81
CA GLY A 197 23.84 -15.23 -2.84
C GLY A 197 25.25 -15.30 -2.24
N SER A 198 25.57 -14.46 -1.27
CA SER A 198 26.87 -14.53 -0.56
C SER A 198 27.04 -15.84 0.18
N ALA A 199 26.04 -16.30 0.95
CA ALA A 199 26.13 -17.56 1.68
C ALA A 199 26.34 -18.77 0.74
N ILE A 200 25.69 -18.76 -0.42
CA ILE A 200 25.92 -19.79 -1.44
C ILE A 200 27.36 -19.70 -1.99
N ALA A 201 27.81 -18.51 -2.37
CA ALA A 201 29.18 -18.31 -2.90
C ALA A 201 30.26 -18.77 -1.91
N ASP A 202 30.10 -18.44 -0.62
CA ASP A 202 31.02 -18.86 0.44
C ASP A 202 31.09 -20.38 0.57
N SER A 203 30.00 -21.11 0.33
CA SER A 203 29.99 -22.57 0.35
C SER A 203 30.83 -23.20 -0.76
N PHE A 204 30.92 -22.57 -1.92
CA PHE A 204 31.79 -23.01 -3.03
C PHE A 204 33.27 -22.80 -2.68
N ILE A 205 33.62 -21.68 -2.05
CA ILE A 205 35.00 -21.39 -1.63
C ILE A 205 35.46 -22.40 -0.58
N GLN A 206 34.61 -22.68 0.44
CA GLN A 206 34.95 -23.67 1.49
C GLN A 206 35.14 -25.10 0.93
N ASN A 207 34.38 -25.51 -0.09
CA ASN A 207 34.55 -26.81 -0.71
C ASN A 207 35.85 -26.91 -1.51
N GLN A 208 36.32 -25.85 -2.16
CA GLN A 208 37.60 -25.83 -2.84
C GLN A 208 38.77 -26.03 -1.85
N MET A 209 38.70 -25.42 -0.67
CA MET A 209 39.76 -25.53 0.36
C MET A 209 39.79 -26.91 1.03
N LYS A 210 38.75 -27.73 0.95
CA LYS A 210 38.71 -29.11 1.48
C LYS A 210 39.19 -30.16 0.49
N SER A 211 39.35 -29.77 -0.77
CA SER A 211 39.75 -30.67 -1.87
C SER A 211 41.22 -30.52 -2.24
N THR A 212 41.96 -29.64 -1.53
CA THR A 212 43.39 -29.44 -1.65
C THR A 212 44.09 -29.91 -0.40
#